data_11e6068c2fc054395f54f22439d084d9
#
_entry.id   11e6068c2fc054395f54f22439d084d9
#
_cell.length_a   1.000
_cell.length_b   1.000
_cell.length_c   1.000
_cell.angle_alpha   90.00
_cell.angle_beta   90.00
_cell.angle_gamma   90.00
#
_symmetry.space_group_name_H-M   'P 1'
#
loop_
_entity.id
_entity.type
_entity.pdbx_description
1 polymer ?
#
loop_
_entity_poly.entity_id
_entity_poly.type
_entity_poly.pdbx_seq_one_letter_code
_entity_poly.pdbx_strand_id
1 'polypeptide(L)'
;YPPKLYKGVVWQSNHKLMYLGMQDQFHTFNMFDCQGWYARDVIMGKIKLPSDTEIEKDINKWVEMEEKLEDPYQMIDFQTEYTKELHELSDYPKIDFELIRKHFVDWEHDKVENILTYRDKSFSSPVTGTKAPIHHTTWLEAMDDSMKTFLNQ
;
A
#
# COMPACT_ATOMS: atom_id res chain seq x y z
N TYR A 1 10.24 -2.85 -6.30
CA TYR A 1 9.33 -2.71 -7.44
C TYR A 1 9.48 -3.93 -8.36
N PRO A 2 8.40 -4.58 -8.80
CA PRO A 2 8.50 -5.79 -9.59
C PRO A 2 9.11 -5.51 -10.96
N PRO A 3 10.27 -6.09 -11.30
CA PRO A 3 10.85 -5.93 -12.63
C PRO A 3 9.89 -6.50 -13.69
N LYS A 4 9.82 -5.85 -14.85
CA LYS A 4 8.96 -6.24 -15.99
C LYS A 4 7.45 -6.06 -15.78
N LEU A 5 7.00 -5.41 -14.71
CA LEU A 5 5.61 -5.01 -14.53
C LEU A 5 5.44 -3.50 -14.78
N TYR A 6 4.86 -3.14 -15.91
CA TYR A 6 4.48 -1.77 -16.20
C TYR A 6 3.41 -1.29 -15.21
N LYS A 7 3.65 -0.13 -14.61
CA LYS A 7 2.84 0.38 -13.49
C LYS A 7 2.68 -0.64 -12.34
N GLY A 8 3.67 -1.55 -12.16
CA GLY A 8 3.60 -2.60 -11.17
C GLY A 8 2.49 -3.63 -11.40
N VAL A 9 1.81 -3.59 -12.54
CA VAL A 9 0.59 -4.35 -12.83
C VAL A 9 0.68 -5.17 -14.10
N VAL A 10 1.01 -4.56 -15.24
CA VAL A 10 0.93 -5.20 -16.56
C VAL A 10 2.25 -5.86 -16.93
N TRP A 11 2.22 -7.16 -17.24
CA TRP A 11 3.42 -7.90 -17.65
C TRP A 11 3.94 -7.40 -19.00
N GLN A 12 5.20 -6.94 -19.03
CA GLN A 12 5.82 -6.32 -20.21
C GLN A 12 5.80 -7.20 -21.48
N SER A 13 6.03 -8.50 -21.33
CA SER A 13 6.10 -9.42 -22.46
C SER A 13 4.75 -9.99 -22.91
N ASN A 14 3.69 -9.80 -22.11
CA ASN A 14 2.33 -10.20 -22.44
C ASN A 14 1.32 -9.32 -21.70
N HIS A 15 0.84 -8.30 -22.35
CA HIS A 15 -0.08 -7.31 -21.78
C HIS A 15 -1.46 -7.86 -21.38
N LYS A 16 -1.75 -9.13 -21.70
CA LYS A 16 -2.97 -9.82 -21.21
C LYS A 16 -2.78 -10.42 -19.81
N LEU A 17 -1.55 -10.43 -19.31
CA LEU A 17 -1.23 -10.92 -17.99
C LEU A 17 -0.99 -9.76 -17.05
N MET A 18 -1.73 -9.73 -15.95
CA MET A 18 -1.67 -8.69 -14.94
C MET A 18 -1.49 -9.30 -13.55
N TYR A 19 -0.74 -8.61 -12.71
CA TYR A 19 -0.51 -8.97 -11.32
C TYR A 19 -0.91 -7.81 -10.41
N LEU A 20 -1.48 -8.12 -9.26
CA LEU A 20 -1.81 -7.15 -8.23
C LEU A 20 -1.06 -7.51 -6.95
N GLY A 21 -0.60 -6.51 -6.20
CA GLY A 21 0.01 -6.72 -4.90
C GLY A 21 1.40 -7.34 -4.91
N MET A 22 2.18 -7.15 -5.98
CA MET A 22 3.52 -7.74 -6.10
C MET A 22 4.62 -6.89 -5.43
N GLN A 23 4.33 -5.67 -5.02
CA GLN A 23 5.28 -4.80 -4.32
C GLN A 23 5.32 -5.09 -2.83
N ASP A 24 6.40 -4.73 -2.16
CA ASP A 24 6.44 -4.56 -0.71
C ASP A 24 5.49 -3.44 -0.27
N GLN A 25 4.85 -3.57 0.91
CA GLN A 25 3.61 -2.86 1.12
C GLN A 25 3.49 -2.16 2.47
N PHE A 26 3.58 -0.83 2.44
CA PHE A 26 2.94 0.00 3.45
C PHE A 26 1.46 0.25 3.07
N HIS A 27 1.20 0.71 1.85
CA HIS A 27 -0.13 1.09 1.35
C HIS A 27 -1.02 -0.08 0.90
N THR A 28 -1.04 -1.19 1.60
CA THR A 28 -1.61 -2.47 1.19
C THR A 28 -2.94 -2.36 0.43
N PHE A 29 -4.05 -2.05 1.08
CA PHE A 29 -5.37 -2.06 0.44
C PHE A 29 -5.58 -0.92 -0.54
N ASN A 30 -5.15 0.30 -0.20
CA ASN A 30 -5.29 1.44 -1.10
C ASN A 30 -4.50 1.24 -2.40
N MET A 31 -3.32 0.65 -2.30
CA MET A 31 -2.50 0.32 -3.47
C MET A 31 -3.16 -0.78 -4.32
N PHE A 32 -3.68 -1.85 -3.71
CA PHE A 32 -4.37 -2.91 -4.43
C PHE A 32 -5.62 -2.41 -5.15
N ASP A 33 -6.39 -1.55 -4.50
CA ASP A 33 -7.56 -0.94 -5.11
C ASP A 33 -7.16 -0.08 -6.32
N CYS A 34 -6.15 0.78 -6.18
CA CYS A 34 -5.64 1.59 -7.31
C CYS A 34 -5.12 0.71 -8.45
N GLN A 35 -4.39 -0.37 -8.14
CA GLN A 35 -3.94 -1.35 -9.14
C GLN A 35 -5.12 -2.04 -9.82
N GLY A 36 -6.14 -2.45 -9.07
CA GLY A 36 -7.34 -3.09 -9.59
C GLY A 36 -8.13 -2.18 -10.52
N TRP A 37 -8.29 -0.90 -10.16
CA TRP A 37 -8.95 0.09 -11.00
C TRP A 37 -8.17 0.40 -12.26
N TYR A 38 -6.85 0.52 -12.16
CA TYR A 38 -5.97 0.67 -13.31
C TYR A 38 -6.08 -0.54 -14.26
N ALA A 39 -5.98 -1.76 -13.73
CA ALA A 39 -6.11 -2.99 -14.50
C ALA A 39 -7.48 -3.09 -15.20
N ARG A 40 -8.57 -2.76 -14.48
CA ARG A 40 -9.92 -2.66 -15.05
C ARG A 40 -9.95 -1.73 -16.26
N ASP A 41 -9.39 -0.55 -16.14
CA ASP A 41 -9.46 0.46 -17.18
C ASP A 41 -8.59 0.12 -18.39
N VAL A 42 -7.47 -0.57 -18.19
CA VAL A 42 -6.68 -1.16 -19.28
C VAL A 42 -7.49 -2.27 -19.99
N ILE A 43 -8.10 -3.20 -19.26
CA ILE A 43 -8.91 -4.30 -19.83
C ILE A 43 -10.11 -3.75 -20.62
N MET A 44 -10.75 -2.72 -20.11
CA MET A 44 -11.89 -2.07 -20.77
C MET A 44 -11.50 -1.15 -21.92
N GLY A 45 -10.19 -0.97 -22.18
CA GLY A 45 -9.69 -0.10 -23.24
C GLY A 45 -9.85 1.40 -22.99
N LYS A 46 -10.16 1.80 -21.75
CA LYS A 46 -10.19 3.21 -21.34
C LYS A 46 -8.76 3.78 -21.27
N ILE A 47 -7.82 2.99 -20.78
CA ILE A 47 -6.40 3.30 -20.77
C ILE A 47 -5.74 2.51 -21.89
N LYS A 48 -5.05 3.21 -22.78
CA LYS A 48 -4.23 2.61 -23.83
C LYS A 48 -2.80 2.47 -23.31
N LEU A 49 -2.26 1.27 -23.42
CA LEU A 49 -0.85 1.05 -23.08
C LEU A 49 0.05 1.79 -24.08
N PRO A 50 1.14 2.40 -23.62
CA PRO A 50 2.12 3.04 -24.47
C PRO A 50 2.98 2.02 -25.25
N SER A 51 3.96 2.49 -25.99
CA SER A 51 4.91 1.63 -26.69
C SER A 51 5.78 0.81 -25.73
N ASP A 52 6.29 -0.33 -26.19
CA ASP A 52 7.17 -1.20 -25.40
C ASP A 52 8.39 -0.45 -24.85
N THR A 53 8.93 0.51 -25.62
CA THR A 53 10.04 1.35 -25.17
C THR A 53 9.66 2.28 -24.02
N GLU A 54 8.46 2.83 -24.05
CA GLU A 54 7.95 3.69 -22.96
C GLU A 54 7.61 2.86 -21.73
N ILE A 55 7.08 1.64 -21.91
CA ILE A 55 6.86 0.66 -20.85
C ILE A 55 8.17 0.34 -20.14
N GLU A 56 9.21 -0.01 -20.89
CA GLU A 56 10.53 -0.34 -20.34
C GLU A 56 11.14 0.85 -19.59
N LYS A 57 11.03 2.05 -20.15
CA LYS A 57 11.51 3.27 -19.50
C LYS A 57 10.82 3.54 -18.18
N ASP A 58 9.50 3.36 -18.11
CA ASP A 58 8.73 3.54 -16.88
C ASP A 58 9.11 2.50 -15.81
N ILE A 59 9.24 1.23 -16.20
CA ILE A 59 9.69 0.17 -15.29
C ILE A 59 11.06 0.51 -14.70
N ASN A 60 12.02 0.86 -15.55
CA ASN A 60 13.39 1.18 -15.12
C ASN A 60 13.41 2.39 -14.18
N LYS A 61 12.58 3.43 -14.46
CA LYS A 61 12.43 4.58 -13.57
C LYS A 61 12.07 4.14 -12.14
N TRP A 62 11.06 3.29 -11.99
CA TRP A 62 10.59 2.87 -10.68
C TRP A 62 11.59 1.94 -9.96
N VAL A 63 12.23 1.03 -10.68
CA VAL A 63 13.29 0.17 -10.15
C VAL A 63 14.47 1.00 -9.66
N GLU A 64 14.96 1.95 -10.46
CA GLU A 64 16.07 2.82 -10.08
C GLU A 64 15.73 3.76 -8.89
N MET A 65 14.47 4.14 -8.75
CA MET A 65 14.04 4.92 -7.60
C MET A 65 14.06 4.08 -6.33
N GLU A 66 13.54 2.85 -6.39
CA GLU A 66 13.52 1.94 -5.24
C GLU A 66 14.92 1.53 -4.79
N GLU A 67 15.84 1.28 -5.72
CA GLU A 67 17.24 0.92 -5.41
C GLU A 67 18.00 1.99 -4.61
N LYS A 68 17.49 3.22 -4.59
CA LYS A 68 18.10 4.35 -3.87
C LYS A 68 17.51 4.57 -2.48
N LEU A 69 16.52 3.78 -2.09
CA LEU A 69 15.87 3.93 -0.79
C LEU A 69 16.78 3.37 0.32
N GLU A 70 16.93 4.14 1.39
CA GLU A 70 17.84 3.82 2.48
C GLU A 70 17.11 3.48 3.79
N ASP A 71 15.85 3.92 3.93
CA ASP A 71 15.09 3.79 5.16
C ASP A 71 13.57 3.57 4.92
N PRO A 72 12.81 3.14 5.95
CA PRO A 72 11.37 2.92 5.84
C PRO A 72 10.55 4.18 5.48
N TYR A 73 11.00 5.36 5.86
CA TYR A 73 10.28 6.62 5.56
C TYR A 73 10.37 6.96 4.08
N GLN A 74 11.52 6.74 3.47
CA GLN A 74 11.69 6.87 2.02
C GLN A 74 10.84 5.84 1.26
N MET A 75 10.69 4.61 1.79
CA MET A 75 9.79 3.61 1.23
C MET A 75 8.33 4.04 1.33
N ILE A 76 7.91 4.67 2.43
CA ILE A 76 6.56 5.25 2.57
C ILE A 76 6.32 6.32 1.50
N ASP A 77 7.29 7.22 1.30
CA ASP A 77 7.22 8.27 0.28
C ASP A 77 7.13 7.68 -1.13
N PHE A 78 7.99 6.72 -1.46
CA PHE A 78 7.99 6.01 -2.73
C PHE A 78 6.64 5.34 -3.03
N GLN A 79 6.08 4.62 -2.07
CA GLN A 79 4.77 3.96 -2.25
C GLN A 79 3.60 4.94 -2.29
N THR A 80 3.71 6.07 -1.59
CA THR A 80 2.72 7.14 -1.69
C THR A 80 2.68 7.72 -3.10
N GLU A 81 3.83 8.06 -3.68
CA GLU A 81 3.94 8.58 -5.04
C GLU A 81 3.48 7.56 -6.08
N TYR A 82 3.87 6.29 -5.93
CA TYR A 82 3.42 5.22 -6.81
C TYR A 82 1.89 5.05 -6.79
N THR A 83 1.30 4.98 -5.61
CA THR A 83 -0.16 4.82 -5.46
C THR A 83 -0.91 6.03 -6.00
N LYS A 84 -0.38 7.24 -5.79
CA LYS A 84 -0.92 8.48 -6.32
C LYS A 84 -0.87 8.51 -7.85
N GLU A 85 0.24 8.09 -8.47
CA GLU A 85 0.33 7.99 -9.93
C GLU A 85 -0.75 7.05 -10.50
N LEU A 86 -0.97 5.88 -9.89
CA LEU A 86 -2.06 4.97 -10.31
C LEU A 86 -3.45 5.56 -10.10
N HIS A 87 -3.65 6.26 -9.00
CA HIS A 87 -4.92 6.94 -8.71
C HIS A 87 -5.25 7.99 -9.76
N GLU A 88 -4.27 8.78 -10.19
CA GLU A 88 -4.44 9.83 -11.22
C GLU A 88 -4.75 9.26 -12.62
N LEU A 89 -4.44 8.00 -12.87
CA LEU A 89 -4.72 7.30 -14.13
C LEU A 89 -6.13 6.70 -14.20
N SER A 90 -6.89 6.70 -13.13
CA SER A 90 -8.21 6.08 -13.05
C SER A 90 -9.26 7.03 -12.43
N ASP A 91 -10.51 6.61 -12.43
CA ASP A 91 -11.62 7.31 -11.77
C ASP A 91 -11.87 6.79 -10.32
N TYR A 92 -10.81 6.30 -9.66
CA TYR A 92 -10.88 5.88 -8.26
C TYR A 92 -11.31 7.04 -7.35
N PRO A 93 -12.13 6.80 -6.31
CA PRO A 93 -12.56 7.84 -5.39
C PRO A 93 -11.40 8.63 -4.80
N LYS A 94 -11.61 9.94 -4.61
CA LYS A 94 -10.57 10.84 -4.10
C LYS A 94 -10.01 10.35 -2.77
N ILE A 95 -8.70 10.31 -2.66
CA ILE A 95 -7.94 9.93 -1.48
C ILE A 95 -7.11 11.13 -1.00
N ASP A 96 -7.01 11.30 0.31
CA ASP A 96 -6.05 12.22 0.92
C ASP A 96 -4.70 11.52 1.12
N PHE A 97 -3.82 11.65 0.13
CA PHE A 97 -2.49 11.02 0.15
C PHE A 97 -1.56 11.59 1.22
N GLU A 98 -1.69 12.87 1.56
CA GLU A 98 -0.91 13.49 2.64
C GLU A 98 -1.30 12.90 4.00
N LEU A 99 -2.59 12.68 4.21
CA LEU A 99 -3.08 12.02 5.42
C LEU A 99 -2.61 10.56 5.50
N ILE A 100 -2.66 9.81 4.39
CA ILE A 100 -2.14 8.43 4.35
C ILE A 100 -0.65 8.39 4.68
N ARG A 101 0.13 9.21 3.98
CA ARG A 101 1.58 9.32 4.24
C ARG A 101 1.86 9.60 5.72
N LYS A 102 1.17 10.60 6.26
CA LYS A 102 1.30 10.93 7.68
C LYS A 102 0.98 9.74 8.58
N HIS A 103 -0.09 9.02 8.30
CA HIS A 103 -0.47 7.85 9.11
C HIS A 103 0.59 6.76 9.10
N PHE A 104 1.22 6.48 7.94
CA PHE A 104 2.29 5.48 7.87
C PHE A 104 3.59 5.94 8.54
N VAL A 105 3.92 7.22 8.45
CA VAL A 105 5.04 7.81 9.18
C VAL A 105 4.81 7.71 10.69
N ASP A 106 3.63 8.12 11.17
CA ASP A 106 3.25 8.02 12.59
C ASP A 106 3.28 6.55 13.05
N TRP A 107 2.79 5.63 12.24
CA TRP A 107 2.77 4.19 12.53
C TRP A 107 4.17 3.59 12.62
N GLU A 108 5.06 3.92 11.68
CA GLU A 108 6.45 3.43 11.69
C GLU A 108 7.22 3.96 12.88
N HIS A 109 7.05 5.24 13.21
CA HIS A 109 7.63 5.85 14.41
C HIS A 109 7.14 5.14 15.70
N ASP A 110 5.83 4.96 15.82
CA ASP A 110 5.23 4.29 16.98
C ASP A 110 5.69 2.84 17.10
N LYS A 111 5.87 2.14 15.99
CA LYS A 111 6.39 0.75 15.97
C LYS A 111 7.78 0.66 16.57
N VAL A 112 8.63 1.65 16.30
CA VAL A 112 10.00 1.69 16.88
C VAL A 112 9.95 2.04 18.36
N GLU A 113 9.13 2.99 18.77
CA GLU A 113 9.09 3.44 20.17
C GLU A 113 8.30 2.52 21.08
N ASN A 114 7.23 1.90 20.58
CA ASN A 114 6.31 1.10 21.39
C ASN A 114 5.78 -0.12 20.66
N ILE A 115 6.63 -1.11 20.46
CA ILE A 115 6.34 -2.34 19.72
C ILE A 115 5.13 -3.11 20.26
N LEU A 116 4.76 -2.96 21.52
CA LEU A 116 3.66 -3.71 22.13
C LEU A 116 2.29 -3.10 21.84
N THR A 117 2.20 -1.78 21.66
CA THR A 117 0.91 -1.07 21.59
C THR A 117 0.73 -0.20 20.35
N TYR A 118 1.70 -0.14 19.43
CA TYR A 118 1.61 0.71 18.24
C TYR A 118 0.41 0.39 17.33
N ARG A 119 -0.09 -0.84 17.35
CA ARG A 119 -1.28 -1.27 16.61
C ARG A 119 -2.61 -0.87 17.26
N ASP A 120 -2.58 -0.42 18.50
CA ASP A 120 -3.80 -0.04 19.23
C ASP A 120 -4.28 1.36 18.89
N LYS A 121 -3.53 2.11 18.09
CA LYS A 121 -3.92 3.43 17.63
C LYS A 121 -4.96 3.34 16.51
N SER A 122 -5.94 4.24 16.59
CA SER A 122 -6.96 4.40 15.56
C SER A 122 -6.64 5.59 14.66
N PHE A 123 -6.67 5.38 13.36
CA PHE A 123 -6.42 6.41 12.34
C PHE A 123 -7.71 6.78 11.60
N SER A 124 -7.76 8.02 11.10
CA SER A 124 -8.90 8.47 10.29
C SER A 124 -8.81 7.92 8.88
N SER A 125 -9.96 7.54 8.32
CA SER A 125 -10.04 7.13 6.92
C SER A 125 -9.60 8.27 5.99
N PRO A 126 -8.69 8.02 5.04
CA PRO A 126 -8.28 9.02 4.05
C PRO A 126 -9.32 9.29 2.96
N VAL A 127 -10.41 8.52 2.95
CA VAL A 127 -11.53 8.67 2.01
C VAL A 127 -12.71 9.35 2.66
N THR A 128 -13.14 8.90 3.84
CA THR A 128 -14.36 9.37 4.52
C THR A 128 -14.10 10.30 5.69
N GLY A 129 -12.87 10.35 6.20
CA GLY A 129 -12.52 11.08 7.42
C GLY A 129 -13.03 10.43 8.72
N THR A 130 -13.79 9.33 8.64
CA THR A 130 -14.28 8.62 9.80
C THR A 130 -13.14 7.89 10.53
N LYS A 131 -13.28 7.73 11.83
CA LYS A 131 -12.29 7.07 12.68
C LYS A 131 -12.88 5.80 13.27
N ALA A 132 -12.20 4.67 13.08
CA ALA A 132 -12.59 3.43 13.71
C ALA A 132 -12.37 3.51 15.24
N PRO A 133 -13.17 2.80 16.04
CA PRO A 133 -12.88 2.65 17.46
C PRO A 133 -11.52 1.95 17.65
N ILE A 134 -10.90 2.25 18.78
CA ILE A 134 -9.67 1.55 19.18
C ILE A 134 -10.02 0.09 19.44
N HIS A 135 -9.31 -0.78 18.75
CA HIS A 135 -9.50 -2.17 18.96
C HIS A 135 -8.45 -2.71 19.84
N HIS A 136 -8.54 -3.34 20.94
CA HIS A 136 -7.61 -4.02 21.13
C HIS A 136 -7.20 -4.43 22.35
N THR A 137 -7.35 -3.85 23.12
CA THR A 137 -6.91 -4.09 24.48
C THR A 137 -7.54 -5.30 25.08
N THR A 138 -8.75 -5.64 24.67
CA THR A 138 -9.44 -6.83 25.18
C THR A 138 -8.73 -8.15 24.88
N TRP A 139 -8.07 -8.27 23.76
CA TRP A 139 -7.33 -9.51 23.47
C TRP A 139 -5.95 -9.58 24.12
N LEU A 140 -5.28 -8.43 24.33
CA LEU A 140 -4.04 -8.35 25.09
C LEU A 140 -4.29 -8.65 26.58
N GLU A 141 -5.34 -8.09 27.15
CA GLU A 141 -5.82 -8.40 28.48
C GLU A 141 -6.19 -9.88 28.62
N ALA A 142 -6.88 -10.42 27.61
CA ALA A 142 -7.23 -11.83 27.56
C ALA A 142 -6.05 -12.78 27.34
N MET A 143 -4.98 -12.33 26.67
CA MET A 143 -3.77 -13.15 26.52
C MET A 143 -3.03 -13.37 27.84
N ASP A 144 -2.94 -12.35 28.68
CA ASP A 144 -2.31 -12.49 30.00
C ASP A 144 -3.15 -13.38 30.95
N ASP A 145 -4.47 -13.30 30.84
CA ASP A 145 -5.39 -14.13 31.65
C ASP A 145 -5.69 -15.49 31.02
N SER A 146 -5.62 -15.60 29.68
CA SER A 146 -6.00 -16.83 28.97
C SER A 146 -5.10 -18.02 29.27
N MET A 147 -3.81 -17.79 29.49
CA MET A 147 -2.87 -18.86 29.91
C MET A 147 -3.25 -19.38 31.30
N LYS A 148 -3.58 -18.50 32.23
CA LYS A 148 -4.00 -18.89 33.58
C LYS A 148 -5.36 -19.61 33.56
N THR A 149 -6.31 -19.08 32.78
CA THR A 149 -7.64 -19.67 32.62
C THR A 149 -7.57 -21.02 31.90
N PHE A 150 -6.74 -21.14 30.88
CA PHE A 150 -6.55 -22.39 30.15
C PHE A 150 -5.84 -23.47 30.98
N LEU A 151 -4.88 -23.09 31.81
CA LEU A 151 -4.15 -24.04 32.68
C LEU A 151 -4.98 -24.48 33.90
N ASN A 152 -6.05 -23.79 34.21
CA ASN A 152 -6.97 -24.11 35.33
C ASN A 152 -8.27 -24.80 34.90
N GLN A 153 -8.39 -25.17 33.61
CA GLN A 153 -9.44 -26.04 33.08
C GLN A 153 -8.98 -27.47 33.03
#